data_7d06161fa36340b793b80c7124b02ec7
#
_entry.id   7d06161fa36340b793b80c7124b02ec7
#
_cell.length_a   1.000
_cell.length_b   1.000
_cell.length_c   1.000
_cell.angle_alpha   90.00
_cell.angle_beta   90.00
_cell.angle_gamma   90.00
#
_symmetry.space_group_name_H-M   'P 1'
#
loop_
_entity.id
_entity.type
_entity.pdbx_description
1 polymer ?
#
loop_
_entity_poly.entity_id
_entity_poly.type
_entity_poly.pdbx_seq_one_letter_code
_entity_poly.pdbx_strand_id
1 'polypeptide(L)'
;MGNFEVAEEIVQDALLVALERWPVDGIPAQPGAWLLTVARRRAIDQLRRNARYHDKLAELEHSAVQEPDDRLRLMFTCCHPALSREAQVILTLRAVCGFTTAEIAHAFLASEAVVARRLVRARQKIVQAGIPYRVPGDEDLDERLGEVLAVLYLMFNW
;
A
#
# COMPACT_ATOMS: atom_id res chain seq x y z
N MET A 1 -6.69 10.16 11.96
CA MET A 1 -7.74 9.14 11.89
C MET A 1 -7.18 7.72 11.99
N GLY A 2 -6.03 7.37 11.41
CA GLY A 2 -5.52 5.98 11.38
C GLY A 2 -5.18 5.29 12.73
N ASN A 3 -4.94 6.01 13.81
CA ASN A 3 -4.58 5.36 15.09
C ASN A 3 -5.76 4.75 15.85
N PHE A 4 -6.98 5.22 15.64
CA PHE A 4 -8.15 4.69 16.33
C PHE A 4 -8.65 3.40 15.69
N GLU A 5 -8.71 3.35 14.38
CA GLU A 5 -9.08 2.15 13.61
C GLU A 5 -8.14 0.97 13.88
N VAL A 6 -6.82 1.24 13.93
CA VAL A 6 -5.82 0.22 14.27
C VAL A 6 -5.98 -0.27 15.72
N ALA A 7 -6.30 0.62 16.66
CA ALA A 7 -6.54 0.23 18.05
C ALA A 7 -7.81 -0.64 18.17
N GLU A 8 -8.87 -0.31 17.45
CA GLU A 8 -10.11 -1.07 17.41
C GLU A 8 -9.89 -2.48 16.82
N GLU A 9 -9.16 -2.59 15.71
CA GLU A 9 -8.78 -3.87 15.09
C GLU A 9 -7.99 -4.76 16.06
N ILE A 10 -7.03 -4.19 16.80
CA ILE A 10 -6.23 -4.91 17.80
C ILE A 10 -7.10 -5.43 18.94
N VAL A 11 -8.08 -4.64 19.39
CA VAL A 11 -9.01 -5.06 20.45
C VAL A 11 -9.93 -6.17 19.96
N GLN A 12 -10.47 -6.06 18.74
CA GLN A 12 -11.29 -7.11 18.12
C GLN A 12 -10.50 -8.41 17.97
N ASP A 13 -9.27 -8.35 17.52
CA ASP A 13 -8.36 -9.51 17.45
C ASP A 13 -8.13 -10.15 18.82
N ALA A 14 -7.96 -9.37 19.86
CA ALA A 14 -7.78 -9.89 21.22
C ALA A 14 -9.05 -10.60 21.73
N LEU A 15 -10.23 -10.09 21.40
CA LEU A 15 -11.51 -10.72 21.72
C LEU A 15 -11.71 -12.02 20.96
N LEU A 16 -11.34 -12.10 19.68
CA LEU A 16 -11.39 -13.35 18.90
C LEU A 16 -10.51 -14.43 19.54
N VAL A 17 -9.30 -14.09 19.97
CA VAL A 17 -8.42 -15.04 20.69
C VAL A 17 -9.03 -15.49 22.01
N ALA A 18 -9.76 -14.62 22.72
CA ALA A 18 -10.46 -15.00 23.95
C ALA A 18 -11.59 -16.00 23.64
N LEU A 19 -12.38 -15.75 22.58
CA LEU A 19 -13.46 -16.66 22.16
C LEU A 19 -12.95 -18.05 21.75
N GLU A 20 -11.76 -18.14 21.19
CA GLU A 20 -11.13 -19.41 20.84
C GLU A 20 -10.53 -20.15 22.05
N ARG A 21 -9.89 -19.41 22.96
CA ARG A 21 -9.13 -20.02 24.06
C ARG A 21 -9.92 -20.27 25.33
N TRP A 22 -10.81 -19.37 25.74
CA TRP A 22 -11.52 -19.50 27.00
C TRP A 22 -12.46 -20.73 27.09
N PRO A 23 -13.08 -21.21 26.00
CA PRO A 23 -13.83 -22.45 26.05
C PRO A 23 -12.97 -23.69 26.37
N VAL A 24 -11.67 -23.64 26.02
CA VAL A 24 -10.74 -24.77 26.22
C VAL A 24 -9.91 -24.59 27.49
N ASP A 25 -9.35 -23.42 27.71
CA ASP A 25 -8.38 -23.13 28.77
C ASP A 25 -9.06 -22.61 30.05
N GLY A 26 -10.37 -22.28 29.99
CA GLY A 26 -11.11 -21.61 31.07
C GLY A 26 -10.92 -20.08 31.05
N ILE A 27 -11.85 -19.38 31.67
CA ILE A 27 -11.79 -17.92 31.83
C ILE A 27 -10.72 -17.58 32.86
N PRO A 28 -9.73 -16.73 32.55
CA PRO A 28 -8.67 -16.36 33.49
C PRO A 28 -9.26 -15.54 34.67
N ALA A 29 -8.58 -15.60 35.83
CA ALA A 29 -9.01 -14.89 37.04
C ALA A 29 -9.14 -13.36 36.85
N GLN A 30 -8.42 -12.79 35.90
CA GLN A 30 -8.49 -11.38 35.52
C GLN A 30 -8.65 -11.24 33.99
N PRO A 31 -9.88 -11.39 33.46
CA PRO A 31 -10.11 -11.39 31.99
C PRO A 31 -9.66 -10.11 31.32
N GLY A 32 -9.88 -8.94 31.94
CA GLY A 32 -9.48 -7.65 31.40
C GLY A 32 -7.95 -7.49 31.26
N ALA A 33 -7.20 -7.94 32.29
CA ALA A 33 -5.73 -7.90 32.25
C ALA A 33 -5.16 -8.86 31.18
N TRP A 34 -5.80 -10.02 31.01
CA TRP A 34 -5.45 -10.98 29.97
C TRP A 34 -5.68 -10.40 28.56
N LEU A 35 -6.87 -9.81 28.32
CA LEU A 35 -7.19 -9.13 27.05
C LEU A 35 -6.20 -8.01 26.74
N LEU A 36 -5.87 -7.17 27.74
CA LEU A 36 -4.90 -6.10 27.59
C LEU A 36 -3.51 -6.64 27.21
N THR A 37 -3.11 -7.77 27.78
CA THR A 37 -1.83 -8.42 27.49
C THR A 37 -1.81 -8.95 26.04
N VAL A 38 -2.91 -9.57 25.58
CA VAL A 38 -3.04 -10.08 24.22
C VAL A 38 -3.05 -8.91 23.23
N ALA A 39 -3.84 -7.87 23.49
CA ALA A 39 -3.91 -6.69 22.65
C ALA A 39 -2.53 -6.00 22.52
N ARG A 40 -1.80 -5.86 23.66
CA ARG A 40 -0.45 -5.28 23.66
C ARG A 40 0.55 -6.10 22.82
N ARG A 41 0.51 -7.43 22.92
CA ARG A 41 1.35 -8.31 22.09
C ARG A 41 1.01 -8.15 20.61
N ARG A 42 -0.27 -8.12 20.25
CA ARG A 42 -0.73 -7.90 18.89
C ARG A 42 -0.27 -6.54 18.34
N ALA A 43 -0.40 -5.48 19.16
CA ALA A 43 0.09 -4.14 18.80
C ALA A 43 1.61 -4.14 18.52
N ILE A 44 2.40 -4.78 19.39
CA ILE A 44 3.86 -4.87 19.22
C ILE A 44 4.21 -5.69 17.96
N ASP A 45 3.50 -6.81 17.71
CA ASP A 45 3.74 -7.65 16.54
C ASP A 45 3.33 -6.95 15.24
N GLN A 46 2.30 -6.11 15.28
CA GLN A 46 1.89 -5.28 14.15
C GLN A 46 2.88 -4.15 13.89
N LEU A 47 3.35 -3.47 14.95
CA LEU A 47 4.42 -2.48 14.85
C LEU A 47 5.73 -3.11 14.32
N ARG A 48 6.09 -4.29 14.79
CA ARG A 48 7.27 -5.02 14.29
C ARG A 48 7.11 -5.49 12.85
N ARG A 49 5.90 -5.92 12.44
CA ARG A 49 5.60 -6.26 11.04
C ARG A 49 5.64 -5.02 10.17
N ASN A 50 5.06 -3.92 10.64
CA ASN A 50 5.11 -2.64 9.93
C ASN A 50 6.56 -2.11 9.88
N ALA A 51 7.33 -2.19 10.97
CA ALA A 51 8.75 -1.84 10.98
C ALA A 51 9.57 -2.73 10.04
N ARG A 52 9.36 -4.05 10.04
CA ARG A 52 10.03 -4.96 9.07
C ARG A 52 9.55 -4.77 7.63
N TYR A 53 8.30 -4.36 7.44
CA TYR A 53 7.78 -3.97 6.14
C TYR A 53 8.37 -2.62 5.73
N HIS A 54 8.49 -1.69 6.68
CA HIS A 54 9.21 -0.42 6.51
C HIS A 54 10.72 -0.65 6.39
N ASP A 55 11.33 -1.59 7.12
CA ASP A 55 12.76 -1.93 6.99
C ASP A 55 13.04 -2.64 5.66
N LYS A 56 12.16 -3.53 5.19
CA LYS A 56 12.24 -4.09 3.83
C LYS A 56 11.87 -3.10 2.73
N LEU A 57 10.95 -2.16 3.00
CA LEU A 57 10.80 -0.98 2.16
C LEU A 57 12.01 -0.05 2.34
N ALA A 58 12.52 0.13 3.55
CA ALA A 58 13.67 0.98 3.84
C ALA A 58 15.01 0.36 3.39
N GLU A 59 15.13 -0.95 3.26
CA GLU A 59 16.24 -1.56 2.49
C GLU A 59 16.09 -1.31 0.98
N LEU A 60 14.86 -1.16 0.50
CA LEU A 60 14.55 -0.61 -0.84
C LEU A 60 14.51 0.94 -0.82
N GLU A 61 14.34 1.57 0.36
CA GLU A 61 14.20 3.00 0.64
C GLU A 61 15.39 3.58 1.40
N HIS A 62 16.47 2.84 1.63
CA HIS A 62 17.69 3.39 2.26
C HIS A 62 18.44 4.36 1.35
N SER A 63 17.68 4.97 0.45
CA SER A 63 18.04 6.14 -0.32
C SER A 63 16.96 7.22 -0.32
N ALA A 64 16.03 7.21 0.64
CA ALA A 64 14.94 8.19 0.65
C ALA A 64 14.76 8.88 2.00
N VAL A 65 15.58 9.85 2.31
CA VAL A 65 15.05 11.14 2.71
C VAL A 65 13.98 11.44 1.65
N GLN A 66 12.69 11.47 2.03
CA GLN A 66 11.60 11.81 1.12
C GLN A 66 11.75 13.26 0.66
N GLU A 67 12.66 13.49 -0.26
CA GLU A 67 12.69 14.72 -1.01
C GLU A 67 11.46 14.75 -1.92
N PRO A 68 10.89 15.92 -2.19
CA PRO A 68 9.79 16.11 -3.15
C PRO A 68 10.06 15.42 -4.49
N ASP A 69 11.33 15.20 -4.81
CA ASP A 69 11.85 14.56 -6.00
C ASP A 69 11.50 13.06 -6.12
N ASP A 70 11.43 12.31 -5.00
CA ASP A 70 11.12 10.88 -5.06
C ASP A 70 9.66 10.60 -5.43
N ARG A 71 8.71 11.44 -5.00
CA ARG A 71 7.32 11.35 -5.44
C ARG A 71 7.18 11.64 -6.93
N LEU A 72 7.92 12.60 -7.45
CA LEU A 72 7.95 12.91 -8.87
C LEU A 72 8.54 11.75 -9.67
N ARG A 73 9.67 11.18 -9.25
CA ARG A 73 10.27 9.98 -9.89
C ARG A 73 9.28 8.83 -9.96
N LEU A 74 8.60 8.55 -8.84
CA LEU A 74 7.58 7.49 -8.77
C LEU A 74 6.40 7.78 -9.70
N MET A 75 5.93 9.03 -9.75
CA MET A 75 4.85 9.46 -10.62
C MET A 75 5.22 9.23 -12.10
N PHE A 76 6.38 9.72 -12.54
CA PHE A 76 6.85 9.53 -13.91
C PHE A 76 7.08 8.05 -14.27
N THR A 77 7.49 7.22 -13.31
CA THR A 77 7.64 5.78 -13.52
C THR A 77 6.28 5.11 -13.68
N CYS A 78 5.30 5.42 -12.82
CA CYS A 78 3.94 4.86 -12.88
C CYS A 78 3.18 5.30 -14.14
N CYS A 79 3.41 6.52 -14.62
CA CYS A 79 2.75 7.10 -15.79
C CYS A 79 3.57 6.94 -17.08
N HIS A 80 4.50 5.96 -17.14
CA HIS A 80 5.32 5.76 -18.32
C HIS A 80 4.50 5.27 -19.54
N PRO A 81 4.70 5.83 -20.75
CA PRO A 81 3.92 5.50 -21.95
C PRO A 81 4.02 4.03 -22.39
N ALA A 82 5.06 3.30 -21.98
CA ALA A 82 5.18 1.86 -22.23
C ALA A 82 4.17 1.01 -21.43
N LEU A 83 3.47 1.60 -20.44
CA LEU A 83 2.39 0.99 -19.67
C LEU A 83 1.04 1.34 -20.31
N SER A 84 0.08 0.41 -20.25
CA SER A 84 -1.30 0.74 -20.63
C SER A 84 -1.89 1.77 -19.68
N ARG A 85 -2.83 2.59 -20.15
CA ARG A 85 -3.48 3.63 -19.36
C ARG A 85 -4.09 3.08 -18.05
N GLU A 86 -4.72 1.91 -18.13
CA GLU A 86 -5.27 1.24 -16.95
C GLU A 86 -4.17 0.86 -15.93
N ALA A 87 -3.03 0.34 -16.41
CA ALA A 87 -1.90 0.01 -15.54
C ALA A 87 -1.29 1.25 -14.89
N GLN A 88 -1.19 2.36 -15.63
CA GLN A 88 -0.72 3.64 -15.11
C GLN A 88 -1.62 4.12 -13.96
N VAL A 89 -2.95 4.14 -14.15
CA VAL A 89 -3.91 4.56 -13.11
C VAL A 89 -3.82 3.67 -11.88
N ILE A 90 -3.86 2.34 -12.06
CA ILE A 90 -3.82 1.37 -10.94
C ILE A 90 -2.49 1.49 -10.16
N LEU A 91 -1.35 1.63 -10.87
CA LEU A 91 -0.06 1.82 -10.23
C LEU A 91 0.02 3.14 -9.46
N THR A 92 -0.48 4.23 -10.04
CA THR A 92 -0.47 5.55 -9.40
C THR A 92 -1.33 5.56 -8.15
N LEU A 93 -2.55 5.00 -8.21
CA LEU A 93 -3.42 4.84 -7.03
C LEU A 93 -2.72 4.04 -5.92
N ARG A 94 -2.06 2.94 -6.28
CA ARG A 94 -1.41 2.06 -5.31
C ARG A 94 -0.13 2.65 -4.73
N ALA A 95 0.77 3.17 -5.58
CA ALA A 95 2.13 3.55 -5.20
C ALA A 95 2.25 5.01 -4.74
N VAL A 96 1.51 5.93 -5.36
CA VAL A 96 1.59 7.36 -5.06
C VAL A 96 0.51 7.79 -4.07
N CYS A 97 -0.73 7.32 -4.27
CA CYS A 97 -1.87 7.71 -3.44
C CYS A 97 -2.09 6.79 -2.23
N GLY A 98 -1.44 5.62 -2.16
CA GLY A 98 -1.50 4.72 -1.01
C GLY A 98 -2.77 3.88 -0.90
N PHE A 99 -3.64 3.86 -1.92
CA PHE A 99 -4.87 3.05 -1.91
C PHE A 99 -4.56 1.56 -1.77
N THR A 100 -5.38 0.86 -1.01
CA THR A 100 -5.33 -0.60 -0.89
C THR A 100 -5.82 -1.28 -2.18
N THR A 101 -5.47 -2.56 -2.36
CA THR A 101 -5.97 -3.35 -3.50
C THR A 101 -7.49 -3.48 -3.48
N ALA A 102 -8.09 -3.56 -2.29
CA ALA A 102 -9.54 -3.63 -2.09
C ALA A 102 -10.23 -2.33 -2.53
N GLU A 103 -9.72 -1.17 -2.12
CA GLU A 103 -10.26 0.15 -2.52
C GLU A 103 -10.17 0.36 -4.03
N ILE A 104 -9.03 -0.01 -4.64
CA ILE A 104 -8.86 0.04 -6.10
C ILE A 104 -9.84 -0.91 -6.78
N ALA A 105 -10.01 -2.13 -6.27
CA ALA A 105 -10.95 -3.11 -6.82
C ALA A 105 -12.39 -2.59 -6.77
N HIS A 106 -12.78 -1.94 -5.67
CA HIS A 106 -14.08 -1.32 -5.53
C HIS A 106 -14.29 -0.19 -6.56
N ALA A 107 -13.30 0.72 -6.68
CA ALA A 107 -13.35 1.83 -7.65
C ALA A 107 -13.45 1.34 -9.10
N PHE A 108 -12.80 0.24 -9.44
CA PHE A 108 -12.79 -0.35 -10.80
C PHE A 108 -13.90 -1.38 -11.04
N LEU A 109 -14.82 -1.57 -10.09
CA LEU A 109 -15.86 -2.61 -10.13
C LEU A 109 -15.29 -4.00 -10.49
N ALA A 110 -14.10 -4.31 -9.97
CA ALA A 110 -13.35 -5.52 -10.23
C ALA A 110 -13.12 -6.31 -8.93
N SER A 111 -12.72 -7.58 -9.03
CA SER A 111 -12.28 -8.33 -7.85
C SER A 111 -10.84 -7.97 -7.46
N GLU A 112 -10.52 -8.06 -6.17
CA GLU A 112 -9.15 -7.83 -5.66
C GLU A 112 -8.12 -8.70 -6.36
N ALA A 113 -8.47 -9.97 -6.67
CA ALA A 113 -7.60 -10.89 -7.38
C ALA A 113 -7.26 -10.41 -8.80
N VAL A 114 -8.19 -9.72 -9.46
CA VAL A 114 -7.96 -9.10 -10.78
C VAL A 114 -7.01 -7.93 -10.65
N VAL A 115 -7.24 -7.02 -9.70
CA VAL A 115 -6.38 -5.86 -9.46
C VAL A 115 -4.97 -6.30 -9.04
N ALA A 116 -4.84 -7.28 -8.14
CA ALA A 116 -3.55 -7.83 -7.74
C ALA A 116 -2.76 -8.37 -8.93
N ARG A 117 -3.41 -9.15 -9.82
CA ARG A 117 -2.76 -9.64 -11.05
C ARG A 117 -2.34 -8.52 -12.00
N ARG A 118 -3.16 -7.46 -12.13
CA ARG A 118 -2.81 -6.28 -12.95
C ARG A 118 -1.61 -5.54 -12.39
N LEU A 119 -1.53 -5.35 -11.07
CA LEU A 119 -0.38 -4.75 -10.39
C LEU A 119 0.90 -5.55 -10.62
N VAL A 120 0.83 -6.90 -10.50
CA VAL A 120 1.98 -7.77 -10.77
C VAL A 120 2.45 -7.63 -12.22
N ARG A 121 1.54 -7.69 -13.19
CA ARG A 121 1.88 -7.53 -14.62
C ARG A 121 2.47 -6.16 -14.92
N ALA A 122 1.92 -5.10 -14.34
CA ALA A 122 2.42 -3.74 -14.52
C ALA A 122 3.84 -3.59 -13.98
N ARG A 123 4.14 -4.13 -12.79
CA ARG A 123 5.50 -4.15 -12.23
C ARG A 123 6.47 -4.97 -13.09
N GLN A 124 6.04 -6.14 -13.56
CA GLN A 124 6.85 -6.94 -14.48
C GLN A 124 7.15 -6.17 -15.78
N LYS A 125 6.17 -5.43 -16.30
CA LYS A 125 6.37 -4.61 -17.49
C LYS A 125 7.36 -3.47 -17.26
N ILE A 126 7.38 -2.85 -16.07
CA ILE A 126 8.37 -1.84 -15.69
C ILE A 126 9.79 -2.42 -15.80
N VAL A 127 9.99 -3.61 -15.22
CA VAL A 127 11.30 -4.30 -15.24
C VAL A 127 11.67 -4.70 -16.68
N GLN A 128 10.76 -5.33 -17.43
CA GLN A 128 11.01 -5.82 -18.78
C GLN A 128 11.28 -4.69 -19.79
N ALA A 129 10.59 -3.56 -19.65
CA ALA A 129 10.78 -2.40 -20.50
C ALA A 129 11.93 -1.49 -20.07
N GLY A 130 12.63 -1.83 -18.96
CA GLY A 130 13.71 -1.01 -18.43
C GLY A 130 13.29 0.42 -18.07
N ILE A 131 12.04 0.58 -17.57
CA ILE A 131 11.51 1.92 -17.24
C ILE A 131 12.34 2.51 -16.09
N PRO A 132 12.99 3.66 -16.30
CA PRO A 132 13.89 4.23 -15.30
C PRO A 132 13.11 4.87 -14.16
N TYR A 133 13.64 4.76 -12.94
CA TYR A 133 13.16 5.46 -11.76
C TYR A 133 13.83 6.85 -11.66
N ARG A 134 13.38 7.79 -12.48
CA ARG A 134 13.91 9.16 -12.52
C ARG A 134 12.89 10.14 -13.07
N VAL A 135 13.10 11.43 -12.80
CA VAL A 135 12.43 12.50 -13.52
C VAL A 135 13.01 12.55 -14.95
N PRO A 136 12.18 12.67 -16.01
CA PRO A 136 12.67 12.82 -17.38
C PRO A 136 13.58 14.05 -17.53
N GLY A 137 14.49 13.98 -18.48
CA GLY A 137 15.25 15.18 -18.90
C GLY A 137 14.36 16.19 -19.62
N ASP A 138 14.88 17.41 -19.78
CA ASP A 138 14.14 18.53 -20.34
C ASP A 138 13.56 18.23 -21.75
N GLU A 139 14.25 17.39 -22.53
CA GLU A 139 13.81 16.99 -23.88
C GLU A 139 12.51 16.17 -23.88
N ASP A 140 12.32 15.32 -22.87
CA ASP A 140 11.17 14.41 -22.74
C ASP A 140 10.12 14.93 -21.76
N LEU A 141 10.42 15.99 -21.02
CA LEU A 141 9.63 16.42 -19.86
C LEU A 141 8.20 16.79 -20.23
N ASP A 142 8.02 17.55 -21.30
CA ASP A 142 6.69 18.03 -21.71
C ASP A 142 5.78 16.87 -22.14
N GLU A 143 6.27 15.91 -22.92
CA GLU A 143 5.52 14.73 -23.34
C GLU A 143 5.17 13.87 -22.12
N ARG A 144 6.14 13.64 -21.24
CA ARG A 144 5.98 12.81 -20.05
C ARG A 144 5.07 13.48 -19.02
N LEU A 145 5.09 14.80 -18.90
CA LEU A 145 4.16 15.56 -18.08
C LEU A 145 2.73 15.44 -18.60
N GLY A 146 2.54 15.45 -19.93
CA GLY A 146 1.25 15.20 -20.56
C GLY A 146 0.65 13.85 -20.15
N GLU A 147 1.48 12.79 -20.09
CA GLU A 147 1.07 11.47 -19.61
C GLU A 147 0.63 11.47 -18.13
N VAL A 148 1.38 12.15 -17.28
CA VAL A 148 1.03 12.30 -15.86
C VAL A 148 -0.30 13.04 -15.70
N LEU A 149 -0.46 14.16 -16.37
CA LEU A 149 -1.71 14.95 -16.32
C LEU A 149 -2.92 14.16 -16.83
N ALA A 150 -2.75 13.36 -17.89
CA ALA A 150 -3.81 12.49 -18.39
C ALA A 150 -4.23 11.41 -17.36
N VAL A 151 -3.26 10.83 -16.65
CA VAL A 151 -3.56 9.86 -15.57
C VAL A 151 -4.28 10.55 -14.42
N LEU A 152 -3.79 11.71 -13.97
CA LEU A 152 -4.44 12.48 -12.91
C LEU A 152 -5.86 12.89 -13.31
N TYR A 153 -6.06 13.37 -14.54
CA TYR A 153 -7.38 13.70 -15.05
C TYR A 153 -8.35 12.50 -14.96
N LEU A 154 -7.90 11.32 -15.37
CA LEU A 154 -8.72 10.10 -15.26
C LEU A 154 -9.03 9.72 -13.80
N MET A 155 -8.10 9.91 -12.88
CA MET A 155 -8.32 9.61 -11.45
C MET A 155 -9.36 10.53 -10.80
N PHE A 156 -9.47 11.78 -11.25
CA PHE A 156 -10.43 12.75 -10.71
C PHE A 156 -11.79 12.73 -11.40
N ASN A 157 -11.91 12.11 -12.56
CA ASN A 157 -13.15 12.06 -13.35
C ASN A 157 -13.76 10.65 -13.43
N TRP A 158 -13.34 9.78 -12.52
CA TRP A 158 -13.85 8.41 -12.44
C TRP A 158 -14.88 8.21 -11.34
#